data_84c5537e22c1b1669cc718fa22bd9a14
#
_entry.id   84c5537e22c1b1669cc718fa22bd9a14
#
_cell.length_a   1.000
_cell.length_b   1.000
_cell.length_c   1.000
_cell.angle_alpha   90.00
_cell.angle_beta   90.00
_cell.angle_gamma   90.00
#
_symmetry.space_group_name_H-M   'P 1'
#
loop_
_entity.id
_entity.type
_entity.pdbx_description
1 polymer ?
#
loop_
_entity_poly.entity_id
_entity_poly.type
_entity_poly.pdbx_seq_one_letter_code
_entity_poly.pdbx_strand_id
1 'polypeptide(L)'
;MKNTAMIEKNGFTVAGHTSDTQNTVYHRVWTKAGSTMEIRMMVCGSAVLASVRKNGHDDPEFIRDYSSIAVALEAFKHIVADAGFEW
;
A
#
# COMPACT_ATOMS: atom_id res chain seq x y z
N MET A 1 -17.53 2.59 -4.41
CA MET A 1 -17.65 1.16 -4.22
C MET A 1 -17.05 0.77 -2.89
N LYS A 2 -17.40 -0.42 -2.42
CA LYS A 2 -16.94 -0.91 -1.12
C LYS A 2 -15.43 -0.94 -0.99
N ASN A 3 -14.74 -1.38 -2.05
CA ASN A 3 -13.28 -1.49 -2.03
C ASN A 3 -12.60 -0.14 -1.91
N THR A 4 -13.08 0.84 -2.65
CA THR A 4 -12.53 2.20 -2.59
C THR A 4 -12.73 2.80 -1.21
N ALA A 5 -13.94 2.63 -0.64
CA ALA A 5 -14.25 3.14 0.69
C ALA A 5 -13.35 2.52 1.76
N MET A 6 -13.09 1.21 1.67
CA MET A 6 -12.21 0.52 2.61
C MET A 6 -10.78 1.04 2.51
N ILE A 7 -10.30 1.27 1.30
CA ILE A 7 -8.95 1.78 1.06
C ILE A 7 -8.81 3.19 1.64
N GLU A 8 -9.75 4.07 1.32
CA GLU A 8 -9.72 5.46 1.79
C GLU A 8 -9.88 5.57 3.29
N LYS A 9 -10.73 4.72 3.88
CA LYS A 9 -10.94 4.68 5.31
C LYS A 9 -9.66 4.34 6.07
N ASN A 10 -8.78 3.60 5.43
CA ASN A 10 -7.49 3.22 6.02
C ASN A 10 -6.36 4.20 5.67
N GLY A 11 -6.71 5.37 5.17
CA GLY A 11 -5.76 6.46 4.97
C GLY A 11 -5.01 6.43 3.64
N PHE A 12 -5.38 5.54 2.73
CA PHE A 12 -4.77 5.50 1.41
C PHE A 12 -5.47 6.46 0.46
N THR A 13 -4.69 7.13 -0.37
CA THR A 13 -5.19 8.06 -1.38
C THR A 13 -4.69 7.65 -2.75
N VAL A 14 -5.30 8.18 -3.79
CA VAL A 14 -4.91 7.88 -5.16
C VAL A 14 -3.54 8.48 -5.45
N ALA A 15 -2.59 7.65 -5.84
CA ALA A 15 -1.26 8.08 -6.27
C ALA A 15 -1.17 8.25 -7.79
N GLY A 16 -2.01 7.52 -8.53
CA GLY A 16 -2.00 7.59 -9.99
C GLY A 16 -2.69 6.40 -10.62
N HIS A 17 -2.44 6.23 -11.90
CA HIS A 17 -2.97 5.11 -12.69
C HIS A 17 -1.84 4.52 -13.52
N THR A 18 -1.91 3.21 -13.76
CA THR A 18 -0.96 2.58 -14.66
C THR A 18 -1.30 2.97 -16.10
N SER A 19 -0.28 3.20 -16.93
CA SER A 19 -0.47 3.63 -18.31
C SER A 19 -1.04 2.51 -19.19
N ASP A 20 -0.71 1.26 -18.88
CA ASP A 20 -1.10 0.11 -19.72
C ASP A 20 -2.53 -0.32 -19.48
N THR A 21 -2.91 -0.46 -18.22
CA THR A 21 -4.19 -1.06 -17.82
C THR A 21 -5.11 -0.06 -17.16
N GLN A 22 -4.62 1.13 -16.86
CA GLN A 22 -5.34 2.19 -16.16
C GLN A 22 -5.87 1.75 -14.79
N ASN A 23 -5.20 0.79 -14.18
CA ASN A 23 -5.52 0.42 -12.80
C ASN A 23 -5.12 1.53 -11.87
N THR A 24 -5.96 1.81 -10.88
CA THR A 24 -5.68 2.84 -9.91
C THR A 24 -4.63 2.37 -8.93
N VAL A 25 -3.64 3.22 -8.69
CA VAL A 25 -2.61 2.98 -7.68
C VAL A 25 -2.92 3.87 -6.48
N TYR A 26 -2.96 3.24 -5.31
CA TYR A 26 -3.17 3.93 -4.05
C TYR A 26 -1.89 3.91 -3.25
N HIS A 27 -1.70 4.89 -2.37
CA HIS A 27 -0.55 4.88 -1.48
C HIS A 27 -0.88 5.54 -0.14
N ARG A 28 -0.05 5.22 0.84
CA ARG A 28 -0.04 5.90 2.13
C ARG A 28 1.41 6.02 2.57
N VAL A 29 1.74 7.16 3.16
CA VAL A 29 3.11 7.47 3.60
C VAL A 29 3.11 7.68 5.11
N TRP A 30 4.11 7.09 5.78
CA TRP A 30 4.37 7.30 7.20
C TRP A 30 5.71 8.00 7.35
N THR A 31 5.78 8.94 8.28
CA THR A 31 7.02 9.63 8.60
C THR A 31 7.23 9.66 10.11
N LYS A 32 8.47 9.43 10.53
CA LYS A 32 8.82 9.47 11.95
C LYS A 32 10.33 9.68 12.09
N ALA A 33 10.74 10.70 12.85
CA ALA A 33 12.14 10.94 13.17
C ALA A 33 13.06 10.97 11.94
N GLY A 34 12.58 11.57 10.83
CA GLY A 34 13.36 11.69 9.61
C GLY A 34 13.33 10.48 8.69
N SER A 35 12.67 9.40 9.11
CA SER A 35 12.47 8.22 8.27
C SER A 35 11.10 8.26 7.61
N THR A 36 11.03 7.76 6.38
CA THR A 36 9.77 7.65 5.64
C THR A 36 9.56 6.24 5.18
N MET A 37 8.28 5.86 5.10
CA MET A 37 7.86 4.57 4.55
C MET A 37 6.63 4.81 3.72
N GLU A 38 6.59 4.22 2.54
CA GLU A 38 5.43 4.31 1.67
C GLU A 38 4.99 2.90 1.30
N ILE A 39 3.69 2.64 1.39
CA ILE A 39 3.09 1.43 0.84
C ILE A 39 2.26 1.87 -0.36
N ARG A 40 2.53 1.26 -1.50
CA ARG A 40 1.77 1.48 -2.74
C ARG A 40 1.07 0.19 -3.09
N MET A 41 -0.19 0.30 -3.50
CA MET A 41 -0.94 -0.87 -3.93
C MET A 41 -1.76 -0.57 -5.16
N MET A 42 -1.92 -1.58 -5.98
CA MET A 42 -2.75 -1.55 -7.18
C MET A 42 -3.77 -2.66 -7.07
N VAL A 43 -5.04 -2.31 -7.27
CA VAL A 43 -6.13 -3.29 -7.20
C VAL A 43 -6.41 -3.78 -8.60
N CYS A 44 -6.28 -5.11 -8.80
CA CYS A 44 -6.52 -5.77 -10.07
C CYS A 44 -7.64 -6.79 -9.85
N GLY A 45 -8.89 -6.40 -10.11
CA GLY A 45 -10.02 -7.25 -9.81
C GLY A 45 -10.12 -7.50 -8.31
N SER A 46 -10.01 -8.77 -7.89
CA SER A 46 -9.99 -9.13 -6.48
C SER A 46 -8.58 -9.17 -5.88
N ALA A 47 -7.56 -9.19 -6.73
CA ALA A 47 -6.17 -9.28 -6.28
C ALA A 47 -5.59 -7.89 -6.01
N VAL A 48 -4.61 -7.83 -5.12
CA VAL A 48 -3.89 -6.60 -4.80
C VAL A 48 -2.40 -6.85 -4.98
N LEU A 49 -1.76 -6.01 -5.78
CA LEU A 49 -0.31 -5.97 -5.91
C LEU A 49 0.20 -4.83 -5.05
N ALA A 50 1.18 -5.12 -4.22
CA ALA A 50 1.70 -4.10 -3.30
C ALA A 50 3.22 -4.07 -3.30
N SER A 51 3.76 -2.89 -3.03
CA SER A 51 5.18 -2.69 -2.82
C SER A 51 5.39 -1.76 -1.64
N VAL A 52 6.56 -1.87 -1.01
CA VAL A 52 6.96 -1.03 0.10
C VAL A 52 8.22 -0.28 -0.29
N ARG A 53 8.23 1.01 0.02
CA ARG A 53 9.40 1.85 -0.22
C ARG A 53 9.82 2.46 1.12
N LYS A 54 11.10 2.36 1.45
CA LYS A 54 11.66 2.90 2.69
C LYS A 54 12.69 3.97 2.34
N ASN A 55 12.48 5.18 2.85
CA ASN A 55 13.38 6.32 2.62
C ASN A 55 13.67 6.54 1.13
N GLY A 56 12.63 6.37 0.29
CA GLY A 56 12.73 6.58 -1.16
C GLY A 56 13.28 5.41 -1.96
N HIS A 57 13.58 4.28 -1.31
CA HIS A 57 14.10 3.09 -1.99
C HIS A 57 13.11 1.94 -1.91
N ASP A 58 12.88 1.28 -3.04
CA ASP A 58 12.01 0.11 -3.08
C ASP A 58 12.65 -1.03 -2.30
N ASP A 59 11.82 -1.75 -1.54
CA ASP A 59 12.24 -2.93 -0.82
C ASP A 59 11.74 -4.16 -1.56
N PRO A 60 12.61 -4.88 -2.28
CA PRO A 60 12.18 -6.01 -3.10
C PRO A 60 11.61 -7.17 -2.29
N GLU A 61 11.89 -7.26 -0.99
CA GLU A 61 11.32 -8.29 -0.14
C GLU A 61 9.82 -8.09 0.09
N PHE A 62 9.32 -6.89 -0.15
CA PHE A 62 7.93 -6.55 0.09
C PHE A 62 7.14 -6.26 -1.19
N ILE A 63 7.58 -6.81 -2.31
CA ILE A 63 6.77 -6.80 -3.53
C ILE A 63 5.94 -8.08 -3.50
N ARG A 64 4.64 -7.96 -3.26
CA ARG A 64 3.78 -9.12 -3.01
C ARG A 64 2.40 -8.96 -3.62
N ASP A 65 1.77 -10.13 -3.86
CA ASP A 65 0.37 -10.24 -4.25
C ASP A 65 -0.45 -10.63 -3.04
N TYR A 66 -1.65 -10.10 -2.96
CA TYR A 66 -2.61 -10.49 -1.92
C TYR A 66 -3.93 -10.86 -2.60
N SER A 67 -4.65 -11.79 -2.00
CA SER A 67 -5.89 -12.31 -2.57
C SER A 67 -7.07 -11.34 -2.43
N SER A 68 -6.99 -10.38 -1.52
CA SER A 68 -8.03 -9.39 -1.32
C SER A 68 -7.48 -8.14 -0.65
N ILE A 69 -8.26 -7.07 -0.68
CA ILE A 69 -7.89 -5.83 -0.01
C ILE A 69 -7.82 -6.02 1.51
N ALA A 70 -8.74 -6.79 2.08
CA ALA A 70 -8.75 -7.04 3.52
C ALA A 70 -7.48 -7.76 3.97
N VAL A 71 -7.05 -8.78 3.22
CA VAL A 71 -5.82 -9.52 3.51
C VAL A 71 -4.61 -8.60 3.38
N ALA A 72 -4.58 -7.78 2.34
CA ALA A 72 -3.49 -6.83 2.12
C ALA A 72 -3.39 -5.82 3.26
N LEU A 73 -4.50 -5.23 3.67
CA LEU A 73 -4.49 -4.25 4.76
C LEU A 73 -4.01 -4.83 6.08
N GLU A 74 -4.40 -6.08 6.39
CA GLU A 74 -3.90 -6.75 7.59
C GLU A 74 -2.38 -6.94 7.52
N ALA A 75 -1.88 -7.38 6.38
CA ALA A 75 -0.44 -7.53 6.18
C ALA A 75 0.30 -6.19 6.32
N PHE A 76 -0.27 -5.11 5.77
CA PHE A 76 0.34 -3.79 5.85
C PHE A 76 0.47 -3.30 7.28
N LYS A 77 -0.52 -3.59 8.14
CA LYS A 77 -0.46 -3.22 9.55
C LYS A 77 0.76 -3.84 10.24
N HIS A 78 1.04 -5.10 9.93
CA HIS A 78 2.22 -5.79 10.48
C HIS A 78 3.51 -5.20 9.92
N ILE A 79 3.57 -4.93 8.63
CA ILE A 79 4.75 -4.33 7.99
C ILE A 79 5.07 -2.97 8.62
N VAL A 80 4.04 -2.14 8.81
CA VAL A 80 4.18 -0.80 9.39
C VAL A 80 4.66 -0.89 10.84
N ALA A 81 4.07 -1.78 11.63
CA ALA A 81 4.46 -1.97 13.02
C ALA A 81 5.91 -2.48 13.15
N ASP A 82 6.29 -3.44 12.31
CA ASP A 82 7.65 -3.99 12.32
C ASP A 82 8.69 -2.94 11.93
N ALA A 83 8.31 -1.96 11.12
CA ALA A 83 9.20 -0.86 10.74
C ALA A 83 9.25 0.26 11.79
N GLY A 84 8.50 0.15 12.87
CA GLY A 84 8.50 1.13 13.95
C GLY A 84 7.53 2.29 13.78
N PHE A 85 6.60 2.17 12.83
CA PHE A 85 5.58 3.20 12.62
C PHE A 85 4.24 2.76 13.22
N GLU A 86 3.35 3.70 13.41
CA GLU A 86 2.00 3.42 13.87
C GLU A 86 1.02 3.53 12.70
N TRP A 87 0.16 2.52 12.60
CA TRP A 87 -0.89 2.52 11.60
C TRP A 87 -1.81 3.73 11.77
#